data_2f88dc6210f1136c9c75c9398ede6ad2
#
_entry.id   2f88dc6210f1136c9c75c9398ede6ad2
#
_cell.length_a   1.000
_cell.length_b   1.000
_cell.length_c   1.000
_cell.angle_alpha   90.00
_cell.angle_beta   90.00
_cell.angle_gamma   90.00
#
_symmetry.space_group_name_H-M   'P 1'
#
loop_
_entity.id
_entity.type
_entity.pdbx_description
1 polymer ?
#
loop_
_entity_poly.entity_id
_entity_poly.type
_entity_poly.pdbx_seq_one_letter_code
_entity_poly.pdbx_strand_id
1 'polypeptide(L)'
;MIRLFAAFPLPEIISADLSRRQKGILGARWRPLESLHVTLRFFGPLPENKADDLDSELSAISGRTFDLSLEGVGVFGEGVDVHAVWAGMAPNEPLMQLARQCERAARRAGLAREMRAYRPHVTLAYLRNASTDEVGAWVQQNNLLKSPSFLISRFGLYSSWPGENGAVYRLERPYSLS
;
A
#
# COMPACT_ATOMS: atom_id res chain seq x y z
N MET A 1 -16.27 3.65 -14.84
CA MET A 1 -15.34 4.26 -13.86
C MET A 1 -14.27 3.26 -13.48
N ILE A 2 -13.03 3.71 -13.41
CA ILE A 2 -11.86 2.89 -13.08
C ILE A 2 -11.41 3.24 -11.67
N ARG A 3 -11.22 2.25 -10.80
CA ARG A 3 -10.67 2.45 -9.46
C ARG A 3 -9.16 2.62 -9.55
N LEU A 4 -8.68 3.77 -9.12
CA LEU A 4 -7.27 4.16 -9.25
C LEU A 4 -6.61 4.43 -7.89
N PHE A 5 -5.31 4.15 -7.82
CA PHE A 5 -4.47 4.47 -6.67
C PHE A 5 -3.02 4.66 -7.10
N ALA A 6 -2.28 5.50 -6.38
CA ALA A 6 -0.85 5.63 -6.55
C ALA A 6 -0.13 4.72 -5.54
N ALA A 7 0.87 3.99 -6.01
CA ALA A 7 1.59 3.02 -5.20
C ALA A 7 2.94 2.66 -5.82
N PHE A 8 3.74 1.91 -5.09
CA PHE A 8 4.91 1.23 -5.63
C PHE A 8 4.98 -0.20 -5.10
N PRO A 9 5.47 -1.16 -5.91
CA PRO A 9 5.63 -2.54 -5.48
C PRO A 9 6.87 -2.69 -4.60
N LEU A 10 6.96 -3.80 -3.88
CA LEU A 10 8.14 -4.18 -3.13
C LEU A 10 9.10 -4.99 -4.03
N PRO A 11 10.42 -4.94 -3.76
CA PRO A 11 11.35 -5.88 -4.37
C PRO A 11 10.93 -7.32 -4.06
N GLU A 12 11.18 -8.23 -5.00
CA GLU A 12 10.76 -9.63 -4.86
C GLU A 12 11.32 -10.30 -3.61
N ILE A 13 12.57 -10.01 -3.25
CA ILE A 13 13.20 -10.55 -2.04
C ILE A 13 12.47 -10.12 -0.76
N ILE A 14 11.97 -8.90 -0.71
CA ILE A 14 11.19 -8.36 0.42
C ILE A 14 9.82 -9.02 0.46
N SER A 15 9.13 -9.12 -0.67
CA SER A 15 7.83 -9.79 -0.76
C SER A 15 7.93 -11.27 -0.39
N ALA A 16 8.97 -11.96 -0.81
CA ALA A 16 9.23 -13.36 -0.46
C ALA A 16 9.43 -13.54 1.06
N ASP A 17 10.14 -12.64 1.72
CA ASP A 17 10.29 -12.67 3.18
C ASP A 17 8.96 -12.44 3.88
N LEU A 18 8.16 -11.49 3.43
CA LEU A 18 6.83 -11.25 3.98
C LEU A 18 5.90 -12.44 3.83
N SER A 19 6.00 -13.18 2.72
CA SER A 19 5.14 -14.35 2.49
C SER A 19 5.32 -15.45 3.53
N ARG A 20 6.49 -15.56 4.14
CA ARG A 20 6.76 -16.51 5.22
C ARG A 20 5.96 -16.20 6.49
N ARG A 21 5.50 -14.97 6.64
CA ARG A 21 4.69 -14.50 7.78
C ARG A 21 3.21 -14.63 7.53
N GLN A 22 2.82 -14.99 6.32
CA GLN A 22 1.42 -15.09 5.89
C GLN A 22 0.84 -16.46 6.30
N LYS A 23 0.69 -16.66 7.62
CA LYS A 23 0.17 -17.89 8.22
C LYS A 23 -0.29 -17.62 9.67
N GLY A 24 -1.04 -18.56 10.23
CA GLY A 24 -1.38 -18.55 11.66
C GLY A 24 -2.68 -17.84 12.01
N ILE A 25 -3.46 -17.39 11.04
CA ILE A 25 -4.78 -16.82 11.26
C ILE A 25 -5.77 -17.56 10.36
N LEU A 26 -6.67 -18.34 10.99
CA LEU A 26 -7.67 -19.12 10.27
C LEU A 26 -8.64 -18.17 9.52
N GLY A 27 -8.91 -18.48 8.27
CA GLY A 27 -9.82 -17.69 7.42
C GLY A 27 -9.21 -16.38 6.89
N ALA A 28 -7.95 -16.09 7.18
CA ALA A 28 -7.28 -14.93 6.62
C ALA A 28 -7.14 -15.04 5.10
N ARG A 29 -7.47 -13.96 4.41
CA ARG A 29 -7.24 -13.86 2.95
C ARG A 29 -5.89 -13.21 2.73
N TRP A 30 -4.84 -14.03 2.73
CA TRP A 30 -3.48 -13.57 2.50
C TRP A 30 -3.32 -13.05 1.08
N ARG A 31 -2.65 -11.90 0.96
CA ARG A 31 -2.45 -11.29 -0.35
C ARG A 31 -1.36 -12.03 -1.13
N PRO A 32 -1.55 -12.26 -2.45
CA PRO A 32 -0.49 -12.83 -3.28
C PRO A 32 0.76 -11.95 -3.29
N LEU A 33 1.93 -12.54 -3.48
CA LEU A 33 3.22 -11.83 -3.53
C LEU A 33 3.21 -10.64 -4.49
N GLU A 34 2.67 -10.84 -5.69
CA GLU A 34 2.61 -9.82 -6.74
C GLU A 34 1.67 -8.66 -6.41
N SER A 35 0.80 -8.82 -5.41
CA SER A 35 -0.12 -7.78 -4.95
C SER A 35 0.42 -6.96 -3.77
N LEU A 36 1.56 -7.34 -3.21
CA LEU A 36 2.16 -6.61 -2.09
C LEU A 36 2.74 -5.28 -2.57
N HIS A 37 2.27 -4.20 -2.01
CA HIS A 37 2.64 -2.84 -2.40
C HIS A 37 2.48 -1.85 -1.25
N VAL A 38 3.09 -0.69 -1.40
CA VAL A 38 2.87 0.47 -0.53
C VAL A 38 1.99 1.46 -1.28
N THR A 39 0.79 1.71 -0.77
CA THR A 39 -0.10 2.73 -1.33
C THR A 39 0.32 4.12 -0.87
N LEU A 40 0.36 5.07 -1.79
CA LEU A 40 0.60 6.49 -1.52
C LEU A 40 -0.71 7.26 -1.37
N ARG A 41 -1.68 6.98 -2.23
CA ARG A 41 -3.00 7.64 -2.21
C ARG A 41 -4.01 6.83 -3.00
N PHE A 42 -5.17 6.55 -2.41
CA PHE A 42 -6.33 6.03 -3.13
C PHE A 42 -7.13 7.19 -3.74
N PHE A 43 -7.46 7.07 -5.01
CA PHE A 43 -8.25 8.09 -5.71
C PHE A 43 -9.72 7.68 -5.86
N GLY A 44 -9.99 6.38 -5.74
CA GLY A 44 -11.33 5.83 -5.92
C GLY A 44 -11.73 5.65 -7.40
N PRO A 45 -13.02 5.43 -7.67
CA PRO A 45 -13.51 5.28 -9.03
C PRO A 45 -13.56 6.64 -9.73
N LEU A 46 -12.90 6.75 -10.88
CA LEU A 46 -12.85 7.98 -11.66
C LEU A 46 -13.32 7.74 -13.09
N PRO A 47 -14.00 8.75 -13.70
CA PRO A 47 -14.22 8.73 -15.14
C PRO A 47 -12.91 9.01 -15.88
N GLU A 48 -12.85 8.62 -17.15
CA GLU A 48 -11.62 8.65 -17.96
C GLU A 48 -10.96 10.04 -18.02
N ASN A 49 -11.77 11.08 -18.24
CA ASN A 49 -11.26 12.45 -18.28
C ASN A 49 -10.59 12.89 -16.98
N LYS A 50 -11.11 12.46 -15.82
CA LYS A 50 -10.50 12.73 -14.52
C LYS A 50 -9.24 11.90 -14.29
N ALA A 51 -9.21 10.68 -14.81
CA ALA A 51 -8.01 9.86 -14.79
C ALA A 51 -6.87 10.52 -15.60
N ASP A 52 -7.17 11.11 -16.75
CA ASP A 52 -6.21 11.85 -17.57
C ASP A 52 -5.68 13.10 -16.86
N ASP A 53 -6.55 13.87 -16.24
CA ASP A 53 -6.16 15.03 -15.43
C ASP A 53 -5.21 14.60 -14.30
N LEU A 54 -5.56 13.52 -13.61
CA LEU A 54 -4.75 12.97 -12.53
C LEU A 54 -3.39 12.46 -13.01
N ASP A 55 -3.33 11.76 -14.13
CA ASP A 55 -2.08 11.29 -14.73
C ASP A 55 -1.15 12.46 -15.04
N SER A 56 -1.69 13.53 -15.61
CA SER A 56 -0.93 14.75 -15.90
C SER A 56 -0.32 15.36 -14.65
N GLU A 57 -1.09 15.43 -13.56
CA GLU A 57 -0.64 15.99 -12.29
C GLU A 57 0.39 15.08 -11.58
N LEU A 58 0.20 13.76 -11.62
CA LEU A 58 1.15 12.80 -11.06
C LEU A 58 2.47 12.81 -11.84
N SER A 59 2.42 12.90 -13.16
CA SER A 59 3.61 12.94 -14.01
C SER A 59 4.47 14.19 -13.78
N ALA A 60 3.89 15.27 -13.27
CA ALA A 60 4.60 16.49 -12.91
C ALA A 60 5.32 16.43 -11.56
N ILE A 61 5.12 15.36 -10.79
CA ILE A 61 5.81 15.20 -9.51
C ILE A 61 7.30 14.97 -9.79
N SER A 62 8.14 15.83 -9.23
CA SER A 62 9.59 15.64 -9.19
C SER A 62 9.99 15.22 -7.78
N GLY A 63 10.75 14.16 -7.69
CA GLY A 63 11.22 13.63 -6.42
C GLY A 63 12.51 12.85 -6.61
N ARG A 64 13.27 12.73 -5.54
CA ARG A 64 14.50 11.94 -5.52
C ARG A 64 14.20 10.50 -5.17
N THR A 65 15.03 9.60 -5.65
CA THR A 65 15.08 8.23 -5.14
C THR A 65 15.37 8.25 -3.64
N PHE A 66 14.85 7.27 -2.93
CA PHE A 66 15.08 7.15 -1.49
C PHE A 66 15.12 5.69 -1.07
N ASP A 67 15.79 5.45 0.05
CA ASP A 67 15.83 4.13 0.67
C ASP A 67 14.65 3.96 1.64
N LEU A 68 14.10 2.76 1.68
CA LEU A 68 12.98 2.40 2.54
C LEU A 68 13.28 1.05 3.19
N SER A 69 12.84 0.87 4.43
CA SER A 69 12.88 -0.43 5.11
C SER A 69 11.58 -0.70 5.84
N LEU A 70 11.19 -1.96 5.92
CA LEU A 70 10.03 -2.38 6.69
C LEU A 70 10.40 -2.48 8.17
N GLU A 71 9.47 -2.10 9.04
CA GLU A 71 9.64 -2.17 10.48
C GLU A 71 8.29 -2.41 11.17
N GLY A 72 8.22 -3.50 11.91
CA GLY A 72 7.04 -3.83 12.70
C GLY A 72 5.84 -4.28 11.87
N VAL A 73 4.79 -4.65 12.58
CA VAL A 73 3.50 -5.04 12.01
C VAL A 73 2.38 -4.38 12.79
N GLY A 74 1.20 -4.38 12.23
CA GLY A 74 0.03 -3.83 12.88
C GLY A 74 -1.26 -4.37 12.30
N VAL A 75 -2.36 -3.83 12.82
CA VAL A 75 -3.72 -4.21 12.43
C VAL A 75 -4.54 -2.96 12.15
N PHE A 76 -5.55 -3.10 11.30
CA PHE A 76 -6.63 -2.12 11.19
C PHE A 76 -7.89 -2.69 11.82
N GLY A 77 -8.57 -1.86 12.61
CA GLY A 77 -9.71 -2.25 13.44
C GLY A 77 -9.29 -2.62 14.86
N GLU A 78 -10.25 -2.94 15.69
CA GLU A 78 -10.05 -3.27 17.10
C GLU A 78 -10.84 -4.52 17.49
N GLY A 79 -10.28 -5.35 18.37
CA GLY A 79 -10.93 -6.51 18.90
C GLY A 79 -11.46 -7.44 17.81
N VAL A 80 -12.77 -7.70 17.83
CA VAL A 80 -13.44 -8.56 16.83
C VAL A 80 -13.60 -7.91 15.47
N ASP A 81 -13.42 -6.58 15.39
CA ASP A 81 -13.56 -5.80 14.14
C ASP A 81 -12.25 -5.61 13.41
N VAL A 82 -11.18 -6.29 13.81
CA VAL A 82 -9.93 -6.29 13.07
C VAL A 82 -10.17 -6.87 11.67
N HIS A 83 -9.85 -6.08 10.64
CA HIS A 83 -10.17 -6.43 9.25
C HIS A 83 -8.95 -6.52 8.33
N ALA A 84 -7.76 -6.17 8.83
CA ALA A 84 -6.52 -6.31 8.08
C ALA A 84 -5.33 -6.43 9.03
N VAL A 85 -4.31 -7.16 8.58
CA VAL A 85 -2.96 -7.16 9.17
C VAL A 85 -1.96 -6.67 8.13
N TRP A 86 -0.96 -5.93 8.57
CA TRP A 86 -0.02 -5.25 7.68
C TRP A 86 1.40 -5.21 8.24
N ALA A 87 2.37 -5.02 7.34
CA ALA A 87 3.75 -4.68 7.69
C ALA A 87 3.91 -3.16 7.63
N GLY A 88 4.61 -2.60 8.61
CA GLY A 88 4.89 -1.17 8.71
C GLY A 88 6.22 -0.79 8.09
N MET A 89 6.51 0.51 8.14
CA MET A 89 7.75 1.11 7.63
C MET A 89 8.52 1.74 8.78
N ALA A 90 9.85 1.69 8.70
CA ALA A 90 10.68 2.59 9.49
C ALA A 90 10.32 4.04 9.15
N PRO A 91 10.41 4.98 10.11
CA PRO A 91 10.15 6.39 9.83
C PRO A 91 10.93 6.86 8.61
N ASN A 92 10.24 7.49 7.65
CA ASN A 92 10.83 7.84 6.36
C ASN A 92 10.18 9.13 5.84
N GLU A 93 10.89 10.23 5.96
CA GLU A 93 10.37 11.54 5.52
C GLU A 93 10.24 11.64 3.99
N PRO A 94 11.16 11.13 3.17
CA PRO A 94 10.96 11.10 1.72
C PRO A 94 9.68 10.39 1.28
N LEU A 95 9.32 9.27 1.93
CA LEU A 95 8.07 8.56 1.67
C LEU A 95 6.86 9.43 2.02
N MET A 96 6.88 10.06 3.19
CA MET A 96 5.80 10.95 3.62
C MET A 96 5.65 12.15 2.67
N GLN A 97 6.77 12.68 2.20
CA GLN A 97 6.76 13.77 1.21
C GLN A 97 6.16 13.34 -0.12
N LEU A 98 6.52 12.16 -0.62
CA LEU A 98 5.94 11.62 -1.85
C LEU A 98 4.42 11.44 -1.73
N ALA A 99 3.95 10.92 -0.62
CA ALA A 99 2.52 10.78 -0.36
C ALA A 99 1.80 12.15 -0.35
N ARG A 100 2.41 13.17 0.26
CA ARG A 100 1.88 14.55 0.24
C ARG A 100 1.86 15.13 -1.19
N GLN A 101 2.86 14.81 -2.01
CA GLN A 101 2.88 15.23 -3.42
C GLN A 101 1.74 14.57 -4.21
N CYS A 102 1.47 13.28 -3.97
CA CYS A 102 0.32 12.59 -4.58
C CYS A 102 -1.01 13.21 -4.15
N GLU A 103 -1.15 13.58 -2.87
CA GLU A 103 -2.35 14.27 -2.37
C GLU A 103 -2.53 15.65 -3.05
N ARG A 104 -1.45 16.42 -3.19
CA ARG A 104 -1.51 17.71 -3.90
C ARG A 104 -1.88 17.53 -5.37
N ALA A 105 -1.34 16.52 -6.03
CA ALA A 105 -1.67 16.19 -7.43
C ALA A 105 -3.17 15.84 -7.55
N ALA A 106 -3.70 15.02 -6.65
CA ALA A 106 -5.12 14.68 -6.62
C ALA A 106 -6.00 15.92 -6.50
N ARG A 107 -5.62 16.83 -5.62
CA ARG A 107 -6.37 18.08 -5.42
C ARG A 107 -6.32 19.00 -6.65
N ARG A 108 -5.18 19.12 -7.32
CA ARG A 108 -5.07 19.89 -8.57
C ARG A 108 -5.88 19.26 -9.69
N ALA A 109 -6.03 17.94 -9.71
CA ALA A 109 -6.92 17.22 -10.62
C ALA A 109 -8.42 17.35 -10.26
N GLY A 110 -8.74 18.08 -9.18
CA GLY A 110 -10.11 18.34 -8.74
C GLY A 110 -10.73 17.26 -7.86
N LEU A 111 -9.91 16.37 -7.28
CA LEU A 111 -10.39 15.35 -6.35
C LEU A 111 -10.54 15.93 -4.93
N ALA A 112 -11.43 15.33 -4.14
CA ALA A 112 -11.62 15.70 -2.75
C ALA A 112 -10.35 15.39 -1.92
N ARG A 113 -10.15 16.18 -0.87
CA ARG A 113 -9.06 15.96 0.08
C ARG A 113 -9.22 14.63 0.81
N GLU A 114 -8.12 13.90 0.98
CA GLU A 114 -8.08 12.77 1.91
C GLU A 114 -8.05 13.30 3.35
N MET A 115 -9.04 12.90 4.13
CA MET A 115 -9.21 13.39 5.51
C MET A 115 -8.44 12.54 6.53
N ARG A 116 -8.10 11.30 6.18
CA ARG A 116 -7.35 10.41 7.05
C ARG A 116 -5.86 10.72 7.00
N ALA A 117 -5.19 10.63 8.15
CA ALA A 117 -3.74 10.73 8.21
C ALA A 117 -3.10 9.58 7.39
N TYR A 118 -2.07 9.91 6.62
CA TYR A 118 -1.33 8.91 5.87
C TYR A 118 -0.56 7.98 6.82
N ARG A 119 -0.81 6.70 6.69
CA ARG A 119 -0.16 5.65 7.48
C ARG A 119 0.42 4.61 6.50
N PRO A 120 1.72 4.71 6.18
CA PRO A 120 2.35 3.80 5.22
C PRO A 120 2.37 2.36 5.75
N HIS A 121 1.97 1.42 4.91
CA HIS A 121 1.92 0.01 5.27
C HIS A 121 1.85 -0.88 4.02
N VAL A 122 2.14 -2.15 4.20
CA VAL A 122 1.89 -3.22 3.23
C VAL A 122 0.82 -4.13 3.80
N THR A 123 -0.36 -4.15 3.23
CA THR A 123 -1.41 -5.08 3.65
C THR A 123 -1.01 -6.51 3.31
N LEU A 124 -0.99 -7.38 4.32
CA LEU A 124 -0.63 -8.80 4.18
C LEU A 124 -1.86 -9.70 4.07
N ALA A 125 -2.93 -9.37 4.74
CA ALA A 125 -4.21 -10.10 4.68
C ALA A 125 -5.39 -9.21 4.99
N TYR A 126 -6.53 -9.57 4.43
CA TYR A 126 -7.83 -9.10 4.87
C TYR A 126 -8.48 -10.17 5.76
N LEU A 127 -9.11 -9.73 6.84
CA LEU A 127 -9.71 -10.58 7.84
C LEU A 127 -11.20 -10.30 7.94
N ARG A 128 -11.95 -11.36 8.26
CA ARG A 128 -13.36 -11.26 8.56
C ARG A 128 -13.68 -12.26 9.67
N ASN A 129 -14.16 -11.75 10.81
CA ASN A 129 -14.47 -12.56 12.00
C ASN A 129 -13.30 -13.45 12.43
N ALA A 130 -12.08 -12.95 12.35
CA ALA A 130 -10.90 -13.68 12.78
C ALA A 130 -10.82 -13.77 14.31
N SER A 131 -10.21 -14.85 14.81
CA SER A 131 -9.94 -15.02 16.24
C SER A 131 -9.03 -13.92 16.76
N THR A 132 -9.46 -13.21 17.81
CA THR A 132 -8.62 -12.19 18.46
C THR A 132 -7.35 -12.77 19.04
N ASP A 133 -7.38 -14.01 19.52
CA ASP A 133 -6.20 -14.70 20.05
C ASP A 133 -5.20 -15.01 18.94
N GLU A 134 -5.66 -15.48 17.80
CA GLU A 134 -4.79 -15.77 16.65
C GLU A 134 -4.17 -14.50 16.10
N VAL A 135 -4.94 -13.41 15.97
CA VAL A 135 -4.43 -12.10 15.53
C VAL A 135 -3.39 -11.57 16.52
N GLY A 136 -3.67 -11.64 17.82
CA GLY A 136 -2.71 -11.22 18.85
C GLY A 136 -1.42 -12.03 18.82
N ALA A 137 -1.52 -13.34 18.67
CA ALA A 137 -0.35 -14.23 18.54
C ALA A 137 0.46 -13.89 17.29
N TRP A 138 -0.21 -13.63 16.16
CA TRP A 138 0.45 -13.24 14.92
C TRP A 138 1.24 -11.93 15.08
N VAL A 139 0.65 -10.93 15.73
CA VAL A 139 1.32 -9.65 16.02
C VAL A 139 2.55 -9.88 16.90
N GLN A 140 2.43 -10.65 17.97
CA GLN A 140 3.56 -10.95 18.87
C GLN A 140 4.70 -11.67 18.16
N GLN A 141 4.39 -12.58 17.25
CA GLN A 141 5.40 -13.33 16.49
C GLN A 141 6.12 -12.46 15.45
N ASN A 142 5.50 -11.37 14.99
CA ASN A 142 5.98 -10.60 13.86
C ASN A 142 6.32 -9.13 14.19
N ASN A 143 6.08 -8.67 15.41
CA ASN A 143 6.26 -7.26 15.79
C ASN A 143 7.72 -6.77 15.77
N LEU A 144 8.68 -7.67 15.70
CA LEU A 144 10.10 -7.34 15.57
C LEU A 144 10.59 -7.37 14.12
N LEU A 145 9.68 -7.42 13.16
CA LEU A 145 10.03 -7.37 11.75
C LEU A 145 10.93 -6.18 11.45
N LYS A 146 12.06 -6.44 10.82
CA LYS A 146 12.96 -5.45 10.21
C LYS A 146 13.47 -6.00 8.90
N SER A 147 13.25 -5.29 7.82
CA SER A 147 13.80 -5.68 6.52
C SER A 147 15.13 -4.98 6.26
N PRO A 148 15.96 -5.53 5.34
CA PRO A 148 17.00 -4.74 4.72
C PRO A 148 16.42 -3.48 4.05
N SER A 149 17.26 -2.46 3.88
CA SER A 149 16.91 -1.28 3.11
C SER A 149 16.81 -1.61 1.62
N PHE A 150 15.87 -0.99 0.93
CA PHE A 150 15.72 -1.11 -0.52
C PHE A 150 15.39 0.23 -1.16
N LEU A 151 15.86 0.41 -2.39
CA LEU A 151 15.73 1.69 -3.10
C LEU A 151 14.35 1.81 -3.76
N ILE A 152 13.72 2.96 -3.57
CA ILE A 152 12.52 3.36 -4.30
C ILE A 152 12.95 4.38 -5.38
N SER A 153 12.82 3.97 -6.65
CA SER A 153 13.20 4.77 -7.80
C SER A 153 12.05 5.14 -8.72
N ARG A 154 10.84 4.64 -8.41
CA ARG A 154 9.62 4.93 -9.17
C ARG A 154 8.38 4.64 -8.33
N PHE A 155 7.29 5.22 -8.72
CA PHE A 155 5.94 4.86 -8.29
C PHE A 155 5.04 4.78 -9.52
N GLY A 156 3.79 4.43 -9.35
CA GLY A 156 2.88 4.31 -10.49
C GLY A 156 1.43 4.61 -10.15
N LEU A 157 0.67 4.84 -11.19
CA LEU A 157 -0.78 4.86 -11.15
C LEU A 157 -1.28 3.45 -11.50
N TYR A 158 -2.02 2.87 -10.58
CA TYR A 158 -2.55 1.51 -10.71
C TYR A 158 -4.07 1.53 -10.76
N SER A 159 -4.63 0.59 -11.49
CA SER A 159 -6.07 0.29 -11.47
C SER A 159 -6.33 -0.99 -10.69
N SER A 160 -7.49 -1.05 -10.05
CA SER A 160 -7.95 -2.22 -9.28
C SER A 160 -9.16 -2.85 -9.95
N TRP A 161 -9.08 -4.15 -10.18
CA TRP A 161 -10.11 -4.95 -10.85
C TRP A 161 -10.52 -6.13 -9.97
N PRO A 162 -11.79 -6.56 -10.01
CA PRO A 162 -12.20 -7.78 -9.33
C PRO A 162 -11.46 -8.99 -9.87
N GLY A 163 -11.08 -9.92 -8.99
CA GLY A 163 -10.46 -11.19 -9.33
C GLY A 163 -10.99 -12.32 -8.44
N GLU A 164 -10.73 -13.56 -8.81
CA GLU A 164 -11.20 -14.74 -8.08
C GLU A 164 -10.68 -14.80 -6.64
N ASN A 165 -9.43 -14.38 -6.42
CA ASN A 165 -8.76 -14.40 -5.12
C ASN A 165 -8.54 -13.00 -4.54
N GLY A 166 -9.46 -12.08 -4.81
CA GLY A 166 -9.37 -10.68 -4.41
C GLY A 166 -9.00 -9.77 -5.57
N ALA A 167 -8.78 -8.48 -5.27
CA ALA A 167 -8.49 -7.49 -6.30
C ALA A 167 -7.19 -7.79 -7.06
N VAL A 168 -7.22 -7.59 -8.36
CA VAL A 168 -6.07 -7.64 -9.27
C VAL A 168 -5.68 -6.22 -9.62
N TYR A 169 -4.39 -5.90 -9.56
CA TYR A 169 -3.87 -4.57 -9.83
C TYR A 169 -3.12 -4.54 -11.15
N ARG A 170 -3.33 -3.45 -11.91
CA ARG A 170 -2.62 -3.21 -13.17
C ARG A 170 -1.91 -1.87 -13.12
N LEU A 171 -0.65 -1.87 -13.54
CA LEU A 171 0.09 -0.62 -13.72
C LEU A 171 -0.41 0.09 -14.98
N GLU A 172 -0.99 1.27 -14.80
CA GLU A 172 -1.48 2.10 -15.91
C GLU A 172 -0.38 3.07 -16.39
N ARG A 173 0.32 3.71 -15.46
CA ARG A 173 1.40 4.67 -15.76
C ARG A 173 2.52 4.56 -14.74
N PRO A 174 3.78 4.43 -15.16
CA PRO A 174 4.94 4.56 -14.28
C PRO A 174 5.41 6.02 -14.21
N TYR A 175 5.95 6.41 -13.05
CA TYR A 175 6.56 7.72 -12.83
C TYR A 175 7.93 7.53 -12.18
N SER A 176 8.98 8.08 -12.79
CA SER A 176 10.35 7.94 -12.31
C SER A 176 10.68 8.97 -11.24
N LEU A 177 11.48 8.54 -10.26
CA LEU A 177 12.18 9.39 -9.29
C LEU A 177 13.67 9.45 -9.67
N SER A 178 14.31 10.56 -9.42
CA SER A 178 15.72 10.74 -9.81
C SER A 178 16.56 11.48 -8.76
#